data_8c5fecde5a86131932184c79d1aa2c4b
#
_entry.id   8c5fecde5a86131932184c79d1aa2c4b
#
_cell.length_a   1.000
_cell.length_b   1.000
_cell.length_c   1.000
_cell.angle_alpha   90.00
_cell.angle_beta   90.00
_cell.angle_gamma   90.00
#
_symmetry.space_group_name_H-M   'P 1'
#
loop_
_entity.id
_entity.type
_entity.pdbx_description
1 polymer ?
#
loop_
_entity_poly.entity_id
_entity_poly.type
_entity_poly.pdbx_seq_one_letter_code
_entity_poly.pdbx_strand_id
1 'polypeptide(L)'
;MQIYWEENKVIQVLMSTYNGKDYLREQIDSILAQNCKEQMGVSLKLFIRDDGSKDGTQKILDEYAEKYPDKISWYQGENIGVIKSFFELIEKSDEKVEYYAFSDQDDYWHKEKLSAGIKQIKNMTNYDVKEPLLYCCSPLLVDENLKEIDNKMTRKEKRAGFENAVVENIVTGCTIVMNKKLRDMAKAYPPKFTVMHDWWFYLLASCYGKVYYDKNQYISYRQHGTNTVGYNTSKVKEFKDRVKRFRGNRQNITKQLSEFIRIYKLYNKKEPDNTLFFNDEVKRKIRLAYELVKYSKKVKYIPKRVAILKKTGIYRQRKIDNIIFQIILLSGSY
;
A
#
# COMPACT_ATOMS: atom_id res chain seq x y z
N MET A 1 19.40 -27.36 -17.30
CA MET A 1 18.01 -26.88 -17.43
C MET A 1 18.09 -25.46 -17.93
N GLN A 2 17.88 -25.26 -19.24
CA GLN A 2 17.93 -23.94 -19.88
C GLN A 2 16.70 -23.16 -19.41
N ILE A 3 16.90 -22.10 -18.61
CA ILE A 3 15.85 -21.18 -18.22
C ILE A 3 15.53 -20.34 -19.47
N TYR A 4 14.44 -20.70 -20.16
CA TYR A 4 13.87 -19.81 -21.16
C TYR A 4 13.32 -18.60 -20.45
N TRP A 5 14.01 -17.48 -20.51
CA TRP A 5 13.48 -16.18 -20.10
C TRP A 5 12.38 -15.81 -21.09
N GLU A 6 11.12 -15.81 -20.66
CA GLU A 6 10.06 -15.19 -21.45
C GLU A 6 10.45 -13.73 -21.68
N GLU A 7 10.74 -13.41 -22.94
CA GLU A 7 11.16 -12.06 -23.36
C GLU A 7 10.10 -11.03 -22.98
N ASN A 8 10.54 -9.92 -22.36
CA ASN A 8 9.83 -8.66 -22.13
C ASN A 8 8.91 -8.51 -20.91
N LYS A 9 9.12 -9.22 -19.81
CA LYS A 9 8.44 -8.85 -18.56
C LYS A 9 8.96 -7.51 -18.05
N VAL A 10 8.03 -6.64 -17.65
CA VAL A 10 8.35 -5.28 -17.19
C VAL A 10 7.73 -5.06 -15.82
N ILE A 11 8.46 -4.37 -14.92
CA ILE A 11 7.92 -3.74 -13.73
C ILE A 11 7.88 -2.24 -13.93
N GLN A 12 6.73 -1.61 -13.65
CA GLN A 12 6.58 -0.17 -13.64
C GLN A 12 6.56 0.35 -12.21
N VAL A 13 7.54 1.18 -11.87
CA VAL A 13 7.56 1.92 -10.61
C VAL A 13 6.75 3.21 -10.80
N LEU A 14 5.78 3.43 -9.93
CA LEU A 14 4.89 4.58 -9.91
C LEU A 14 5.32 5.50 -8.77
N MET A 15 5.85 6.67 -9.10
CA MET A 15 6.36 7.64 -8.12
C MET A 15 5.49 8.89 -8.11
N SER A 16 5.07 9.32 -6.94
CA SER A 16 4.48 10.65 -6.73
C SER A 16 5.50 11.56 -6.08
N THR A 17 5.71 12.75 -6.64
CA THR A 17 6.62 13.76 -6.10
C THR A 17 5.91 15.11 -5.89
N TYR A 18 6.30 15.82 -4.83
CA TYR A 18 5.89 17.18 -4.53
C TYR A 18 6.95 17.89 -3.69
N ASN A 19 7.58 18.94 -4.24
CA ASN A 19 8.69 19.67 -3.62
C ASN A 19 9.78 18.73 -3.08
N GLY A 20 10.26 17.83 -3.93
CA GLY A 20 11.13 16.72 -3.55
C GLY A 20 12.61 16.90 -3.92
N LYS A 21 13.05 18.08 -4.34
CA LYS A 21 14.38 18.32 -4.95
C LYS A 21 15.55 17.78 -4.11
N ASP A 22 15.41 17.78 -2.79
CA ASP A 22 16.53 17.49 -1.87
C ASP A 22 16.94 16.02 -1.88
N TYR A 23 15.98 15.09 -2.11
CA TYR A 23 16.21 13.63 -2.05
C TYR A 23 15.93 12.90 -3.37
N LEU A 24 15.24 13.56 -4.32
CA LEU A 24 14.72 12.92 -5.53
C LEU A 24 15.81 12.25 -6.37
N ARG A 25 17.01 12.87 -6.49
CA ARG A 25 18.12 12.29 -7.26
C ARG A 25 18.56 10.96 -6.67
N GLU A 26 18.80 10.92 -5.36
CA GLU A 26 19.22 9.72 -4.66
C GLU A 26 18.18 8.61 -4.77
N GLN A 27 16.89 8.96 -4.65
CA GLN A 27 15.80 8.03 -4.82
C GLN A 27 15.74 7.45 -6.24
N ILE A 28 15.80 8.28 -7.28
CA ILE A 28 15.79 7.82 -8.68
C ILE A 28 17.01 6.93 -8.97
N ASP A 29 18.20 7.32 -8.51
CA ASP A 29 19.43 6.52 -8.70
C ASP A 29 19.30 5.15 -8.03
N SER A 30 18.73 5.07 -6.82
CA SER A 30 18.49 3.81 -6.10
C SER A 30 17.49 2.89 -6.82
N ILE A 31 16.49 3.47 -7.50
CA ILE A 31 15.53 2.72 -8.34
C ILE A 31 16.22 2.21 -9.60
N LEU A 32 17.02 3.04 -10.26
CA LEU A 32 17.74 2.63 -11.49
C LEU A 32 18.80 1.55 -11.21
N ALA A 33 19.30 1.46 -9.96
CA ALA A 33 20.27 0.45 -9.52
C ALA A 33 19.65 -0.90 -9.15
N GLN A 34 18.36 -1.11 -9.33
CA GLN A 34 17.68 -2.38 -9.02
C GLN A 34 18.15 -3.51 -9.93
N ASN A 35 18.36 -4.71 -9.35
CA ASN A 35 18.89 -5.89 -10.04
C ASN A 35 17.80 -6.84 -10.59
N CYS A 36 16.59 -6.36 -10.76
CA CYS A 36 15.47 -7.19 -11.21
C CYS A 36 15.65 -7.72 -12.65
N LYS A 37 16.41 -7.02 -13.51
CA LYS A 37 16.73 -7.49 -14.87
C LYS A 37 17.69 -8.67 -14.81
N GLU A 38 18.77 -8.57 -14.05
CA GLU A 38 19.80 -9.58 -13.91
C GLU A 38 19.29 -10.84 -13.21
N GLN A 39 18.52 -10.67 -12.13
CA GLN A 39 18.05 -11.79 -11.31
C GLN A 39 16.75 -12.43 -11.79
N MET A 40 15.87 -11.65 -12.41
CA MET A 40 14.50 -12.08 -12.71
C MET A 40 14.13 -11.98 -14.19
N GLY A 41 14.99 -11.40 -15.04
CA GLY A 41 14.69 -11.10 -16.43
C GLY A 41 13.59 -10.04 -16.61
N VAL A 42 13.36 -9.19 -15.60
CA VAL A 42 12.28 -8.19 -15.59
C VAL A 42 12.90 -6.81 -15.77
N SER A 43 12.57 -6.14 -16.87
CA SER A 43 13.01 -4.77 -17.14
C SER A 43 12.24 -3.76 -16.30
N LEU A 44 12.90 -2.63 -15.96
CA LEU A 44 12.33 -1.57 -15.11
C LEU A 44 11.93 -0.36 -15.94
N LYS A 45 10.75 0.18 -15.66
CA LYS A 45 10.31 1.53 -16.07
C LYS A 45 9.90 2.33 -14.84
N LEU A 46 10.22 3.62 -14.83
CA LEU A 46 9.83 4.57 -13.78
C LEU A 46 8.88 5.60 -14.40
N PHE A 47 7.67 5.67 -13.87
CA PHE A 47 6.64 6.62 -14.26
C PHE A 47 6.33 7.56 -13.10
N ILE A 48 6.56 8.86 -13.31
CA ILE A 48 6.52 9.86 -12.24
C ILE A 48 5.42 10.88 -12.50
N ARG A 49 4.65 11.19 -11.46
CA ARG A 49 3.74 12.31 -11.43
C ARG A 49 4.26 13.36 -10.47
N ASP A 50 4.51 14.55 -10.99
CA ASP A 50 4.79 15.74 -10.17
C ASP A 50 3.48 16.41 -9.76
N ASP A 51 3.22 16.50 -8.46
CA ASP A 51 1.98 17.04 -7.88
C ASP A 51 2.02 18.58 -7.76
N GLY A 52 2.63 19.26 -8.77
CA GLY A 52 2.70 20.72 -8.87
C GLY A 52 3.81 21.35 -8.03
N SER A 53 5.02 20.79 -8.05
CA SER A 53 6.20 21.30 -7.35
C SER A 53 6.61 22.70 -7.79
N LYS A 54 7.25 23.46 -6.86
CA LYS A 54 7.73 24.83 -7.09
C LYS A 54 9.19 25.03 -6.66
N ASP A 55 9.91 23.98 -6.31
CA ASP A 55 11.25 24.01 -5.70
C ASP A 55 12.39 23.63 -6.66
N GLY A 56 12.09 23.36 -7.93
CA GLY A 56 13.06 22.87 -8.92
C GLY A 56 13.04 21.34 -9.12
N THR A 57 12.11 20.60 -8.50
CA THR A 57 11.88 19.17 -8.73
C THR A 57 11.76 18.84 -10.21
N GLN A 58 10.99 19.64 -10.97
CA GLN A 58 10.74 19.41 -12.40
C GLN A 58 12.02 19.41 -13.25
N LYS A 59 12.95 20.32 -12.95
CA LYS A 59 14.26 20.36 -13.63
C LYS A 59 15.04 19.04 -13.45
N ILE A 60 14.97 18.46 -12.26
CA ILE A 60 15.59 17.16 -11.99
C ILE A 60 14.91 16.06 -12.82
N LEU A 61 13.57 16.09 -12.91
CA LEU A 61 12.81 15.12 -13.69
C LEU A 61 13.14 15.20 -15.20
N ASP A 62 13.28 16.40 -15.75
CA ASP A 62 13.70 16.63 -17.15
C ASP A 62 15.09 16.04 -17.39
N GLU A 63 16.07 16.38 -16.56
CA GLU A 63 17.45 15.86 -16.66
C GLU A 63 17.49 14.32 -16.67
N TYR A 64 16.70 13.66 -15.82
CA TYR A 64 16.66 12.19 -15.76
C TYR A 64 15.88 11.58 -16.93
N ALA A 65 14.80 12.19 -17.39
CA ALA A 65 14.04 11.72 -18.55
C ALA A 65 14.87 11.85 -19.84
N GLU A 66 15.63 12.92 -20.04
CA GLU A 66 16.56 13.09 -21.15
C GLU A 66 17.70 12.05 -21.11
N LYS A 67 18.24 11.78 -19.92
CA LYS A 67 19.34 10.82 -19.73
C LYS A 67 18.90 9.35 -19.91
N TYR A 68 17.65 9.03 -19.56
CA TYR A 68 17.11 7.66 -19.57
C TYR A 68 15.74 7.58 -20.27
N PRO A 69 15.62 7.98 -21.54
CA PRO A 69 14.32 8.12 -22.23
C PRO A 69 13.54 6.81 -22.36
N ASP A 70 14.22 5.68 -22.40
CA ASP A 70 13.58 4.35 -22.48
C ASP A 70 13.07 3.84 -21.14
N LYS A 71 13.52 4.43 -20.03
CA LYS A 71 13.22 3.96 -18.67
C LYS A 71 12.36 4.93 -17.88
N ILE A 72 12.52 6.23 -18.05
CA ILE A 72 11.87 7.26 -17.23
C ILE A 72 10.93 8.09 -18.08
N SER A 73 9.70 8.22 -17.60
CA SER A 73 8.72 9.16 -18.11
C SER A 73 8.03 9.86 -16.95
N TRP A 74 7.72 11.14 -17.15
CA TRP A 74 7.05 11.91 -16.12
C TRP A 74 6.05 12.93 -16.71
N TYR A 75 5.16 13.41 -15.87
CA TYR A 75 4.26 14.52 -16.21
C TYR A 75 3.93 15.34 -14.97
N GLN A 76 3.62 16.62 -15.20
CA GLN A 76 3.15 17.54 -14.18
C GLN A 76 1.64 17.51 -14.08
N GLY A 77 1.11 17.51 -12.86
CA GLY A 77 -0.30 17.71 -12.54
C GLY A 77 -0.50 18.89 -11.59
N GLU A 78 -1.76 19.25 -11.34
CA GLU A 78 -2.11 20.13 -10.23
C GLU A 78 -1.91 19.39 -8.90
N ASN A 79 -1.71 20.16 -7.79
CA ASN A 79 -1.60 19.57 -6.45
C ASN A 79 -2.95 19.02 -6.00
N ILE A 80 -3.08 17.71 -6.02
CA ILE A 80 -4.27 16.97 -5.61
C ILE A 80 -4.04 16.11 -4.35
N GLY A 81 -2.82 16.14 -3.83
CA GLY A 81 -2.38 15.40 -2.64
C GLY A 81 -2.05 13.94 -2.93
N VAL A 82 -1.22 13.36 -2.05
CA VAL A 82 -0.57 12.06 -2.22
C VAL A 82 -1.53 10.93 -2.60
N ILE A 83 -2.69 10.84 -1.94
CA ILE A 83 -3.66 9.75 -2.18
C ILE A 83 -4.16 9.78 -3.63
N LYS A 84 -4.66 10.93 -4.08
CA LYS A 84 -5.19 11.09 -5.44
C LYS A 84 -4.09 10.97 -6.49
N SER A 85 -2.88 11.46 -6.19
CA SER A 85 -1.71 11.37 -7.05
C SER A 85 -1.39 9.90 -7.38
N PHE A 86 -1.38 9.00 -6.38
CA PHE A 86 -1.17 7.58 -6.62
C PHE A 86 -2.31 6.92 -7.41
N PHE A 87 -3.57 7.30 -7.19
CA PHE A 87 -4.68 6.78 -8.00
C PHE A 87 -4.62 7.27 -9.45
N GLU A 88 -4.18 8.50 -9.69
CA GLU A 88 -3.96 9.01 -11.05
C GLU A 88 -2.79 8.29 -11.74
N LEU A 89 -1.71 7.98 -11.01
CA LEU A 89 -0.62 7.13 -11.53
C LEU A 89 -1.13 5.74 -11.91
N ILE A 90 -1.98 5.12 -11.10
CA ILE A 90 -2.63 3.83 -11.41
C ILE A 90 -3.49 3.95 -12.68
N GLU A 91 -4.27 5.02 -12.81
CA GLU A 91 -5.12 5.26 -13.97
C GLU A 91 -4.31 5.35 -15.26
N LYS A 92 -3.19 6.09 -15.24
CA LYS A 92 -2.33 6.33 -16.40
C LYS A 92 -1.21 5.30 -16.58
N SER A 93 -1.07 4.32 -15.67
CA SER A 93 -0.02 3.30 -15.76
C SER A 93 -0.14 2.43 -17.00
N ASP A 94 1.00 1.95 -17.51
CA ASP A 94 1.06 1.07 -18.68
C ASP A 94 0.37 -0.27 -18.40
N GLU A 95 -0.67 -0.59 -19.16
CA GLU A 95 -1.48 -1.80 -18.99
C GLU A 95 -0.80 -3.09 -19.47
N LYS A 96 0.30 -2.95 -20.20
CA LYS A 96 1.01 -4.08 -20.79
C LYS A 96 2.06 -4.68 -19.84
N VAL A 97 2.36 -3.99 -18.71
CA VAL A 97 3.35 -4.49 -17.75
C VAL A 97 2.71 -5.44 -16.73
N GLU A 98 3.52 -6.30 -16.13
CA GLU A 98 3.04 -7.38 -15.26
C GLU A 98 3.12 -7.06 -13.80
N TYR A 99 4.06 -6.19 -13.42
CA TYR A 99 4.30 -5.82 -12.04
C TYR A 99 4.32 -4.32 -11.88
N TYR A 100 3.85 -3.85 -10.72
CA TYR A 100 3.85 -2.43 -10.35
C TYR A 100 4.42 -2.30 -8.94
N ALA A 101 5.10 -1.19 -8.69
CA ALA A 101 5.58 -0.82 -7.36
C ALA A 101 5.28 0.65 -7.10
N PHE A 102 5.01 1.01 -5.85
CA PHE A 102 4.90 2.41 -5.45
C PHE A 102 6.24 2.92 -4.92
N SER A 103 6.51 4.19 -5.16
CA SER A 103 7.68 4.89 -4.64
C SER A 103 7.29 6.27 -4.13
N ASP A 104 7.75 6.61 -2.93
CA ASP A 104 7.85 7.98 -2.47
C ASP A 104 9.13 8.62 -3.06
N GLN A 105 9.32 9.92 -2.92
CA GLN A 105 10.38 10.69 -3.58
C GLN A 105 11.69 10.77 -2.79
N ASP A 106 11.71 10.32 -1.54
CA ASP A 106 12.66 10.70 -0.48
C ASP A 106 13.31 9.52 0.26
N ASP A 107 13.07 8.29 -0.20
CA ASP A 107 13.64 7.07 0.35
C ASP A 107 14.95 6.66 -0.35
N TYR A 108 15.50 5.51 0.06
CA TYR A 108 16.60 4.85 -0.64
C TYR A 108 16.29 3.34 -0.77
N TRP A 109 16.26 2.81 -2.00
CA TRP A 109 15.97 1.40 -2.25
C TRP A 109 17.24 0.56 -2.31
N HIS A 110 17.25 -0.54 -1.55
CA HIS A 110 18.32 -1.53 -1.69
C HIS A 110 18.15 -2.31 -2.99
N LYS A 111 19.26 -2.76 -3.60
CA LYS A 111 19.30 -3.36 -4.95
C LYS A 111 18.32 -4.50 -5.17
N GLU A 112 18.00 -5.25 -4.13
CA GLU A 112 17.18 -6.47 -4.18
C GLU A 112 15.67 -6.22 -3.97
N LYS A 113 15.24 -4.99 -3.74
CA LYS A 113 13.84 -4.71 -3.37
C LYS A 113 12.84 -5.21 -4.41
N LEU A 114 13.05 -4.92 -5.68
CA LEU A 114 12.13 -5.35 -6.74
C LEU A 114 12.26 -6.84 -7.03
N SER A 115 13.46 -7.40 -7.08
CA SER A 115 13.67 -8.83 -7.31
C SER A 115 13.08 -9.69 -6.20
N ALA A 116 13.22 -9.28 -4.92
CA ALA A 116 12.60 -9.95 -3.78
C ALA A 116 11.06 -9.95 -3.89
N GLY A 117 10.47 -8.79 -4.21
CA GLY A 117 9.01 -8.66 -4.37
C GLY A 117 8.47 -9.51 -5.52
N ILE A 118 9.09 -9.45 -6.69
CA ILE A 118 8.69 -10.24 -7.87
C ILE A 118 8.81 -11.74 -7.57
N LYS A 119 9.91 -12.18 -6.93
CA LYS A 119 10.11 -13.57 -6.53
C LYS A 119 8.98 -14.07 -5.63
N GLN A 120 8.59 -13.28 -4.64
CA GLN A 120 7.50 -13.66 -3.74
C GLN A 120 6.13 -13.67 -4.44
N ILE A 121 5.85 -12.71 -5.31
CA ILE A 121 4.62 -12.74 -6.12
C ILE A 121 4.57 -14.02 -6.98
N LYS A 122 5.67 -14.40 -7.64
CA LYS A 122 5.75 -15.65 -8.41
C LYS A 122 5.50 -16.88 -7.51
N ASN A 123 6.06 -16.91 -6.31
CA ASN A 123 5.87 -18.01 -5.35
C ASN A 123 4.42 -18.14 -4.84
N MET A 124 3.69 -17.04 -4.75
CA MET A 124 2.28 -17.06 -4.33
C MET A 124 1.32 -17.63 -5.37
N THR A 125 1.71 -17.68 -6.64
CA THR A 125 0.78 -17.95 -7.75
C THR A 125 0.63 -19.43 -8.12
N ASN A 126 1.52 -20.33 -7.73
CA ASN A 126 1.55 -21.69 -8.27
C ASN A 126 1.30 -21.73 -9.80
N TYR A 127 1.82 -20.70 -10.53
CA TYR A 127 1.68 -20.47 -11.98
C TYR A 127 0.31 -20.00 -12.50
N ASP A 128 -0.73 -19.85 -11.66
CA ASP A 128 -2.02 -19.27 -12.08
C ASP A 128 -2.21 -17.84 -11.53
N VAL A 129 -2.08 -16.83 -12.42
CA VAL A 129 -2.03 -15.39 -12.06
C VAL A 129 -3.42 -14.76 -12.00
N LYS A 130 -4.48 -15.50 -11.67
CA LYS A 130 -5.86 -14.98 -11.66
C LYS A 130 -6.20 -14.12 -10.45
N GLU A 131 -5.43 -14.22 -9.36
CA GLU A 131 -5.71 -13.51 -8.11
C GLU A 131 -4.93 -12.19 -7.98
N PRO A 132 -5.49 -11.16 -7.31
CA PRO A 132 -4.76 -9.96 -6.91
C PRO A 132 -3.69 -10.30 -5.88
N LEU A 133 -2.45 -9.92 -6.14
CA LEU A 133 -1.31 -10.23 -5.28
C LEU A 133 -0.57 -8.97 -4.86
N LEU A 134 -0.25 -8.88 -3.58
CA LEU A 134 0.52 -7.80 -2.99
C LEU A 134 1.66 -8.36 -2.15
N TYR A 135 2.86 -7.91 -2.45
CA TYR A 135 4.04 -8.04 -1.59
C TYR A 135 4.32 -6.69 -0.92
N CYS A 136 4.72 -6.71 0.34
CA CYS A 136 5.31 -5.57 1.01
C CYS A 136 6.40 -6.05 1.97
N CYS A 137 7.37 -5.17 2.24
CA CYS A 137 8.45 -5.49 3.17
C CYS A 137 8.45 -4.54 4.37
N SER A 138 9.24 -4.91 5.39
CA SER A 138 9.49 -4.04 6.53
C SER A 138 10.41 -2.89 6.10
N PRO A 139 10.07 -1.62 6.36
CA PRO A 139 10.99 -0.51 6.12
C PRO A 139 12.10 -0.46 7.18
N LEU A 140 13.33 -0.13 6.77
CA LEU A 140 14.40 0.30 7.67
C LEU A 140 14.25 1.79 7.91
N LEU A 141 13.99 2.20 9.15
CA LEU A 141 13.88 3.62 9.47
C LEU A 141 15.26 4.26 9.55
N VAL A 142 15.46 5.33 8.81
CA VAL A 142 16.71 6.10 8.77
C VAL A 142 16.44 7.59 8.94
N ASP A 143 17.45 8.34 9.40
CA ASP A 143 17.42 9.80 9.43
C ASP A 143 17.66 10.40 8.04
N GLU A 144 17.74 11.71 7.96
CA GLU A 144 18.00 12.45 6.72
C GLU A 144 19.32 12.07 6.02
N ASN A 145 20.30 11.55 6.76
CA ASN A 145 21.61 11.12 6.29
C ASN A 145 21.72 9.60 6.08
N LEU A 146 20.61 8.88 5.99
CA LEU A 146 20.51 7.42 5.87
C LEU A 146 21.09 6.64 7.06
N LYS A 147 21.29 7.26 8.21
CA LYS A 147 21.71 6.58 9.43
C LYS A 147 20.51 5.90 10.09
N GLU A 148 20.67 4.61 10.44
CA GLU A 148 19.61 3.82 11.06
C GLU A 148 19.12 4.46 12.37
N ILE A 149 17.80 4.62 12.49
CA ILE A 149 17.12 4.99 13.73
C ILE A 149 16.71 3.69 14.41
N ASP A 150 17.16 3.43 15.64
CA ASP A 150 16.81 2.22 16.38
C ASP A 150 15.30 2.12 16.56
N ASN A 151 14.69 1.22 15.80
CA ASN A 151 13.27 0.95 15.86
C ASN A 151 12.99 -0.56 15.91
N LYS A 152 13.01 -1.10 17.13
CA LYS A 152 12.69 -2.53 17.41
C LYS A 152 11.30 -2.96 16.91
N MET A 153 10.43 -2.01 16.54
CA MET A 153 9.06 -2.30 16.10
C MET A 153 8.94 -2.65 14.62
N THR A 154 9.82 -2.13 13.77
CA THR A 154 9.77 -2.40 12.32
C THR A 154 10.27 -3.81 11.99
N ARG A 155 11.14 -4.39 12.81
CA ARG A 155 11.74 -5.72 12.59
C ARG A 155 10.82 -6.90 12.99
N LYS A 156 9.60 -6.63 13.45
CA LYS A 156 8.67 -7.70 13.85
C LYS A 156 7.90 -8.23 12.64
N GLU A 157 7.82 -9.55 12.59
CA GLU A 157 6.90 -10.23 11.68
C GLU A 157 5.47 -9.76 11.91
N LYS A 158 4.76 -9.43 10.83
CA LYS A 158 3.36 -9.02 10.88
C LYS A 158 2.51 -10.05 10.14
N ARG A 159 1.41 -10.42 10.73
CA ARG A 159 0.44 -11.29 10.09
C ARG A 159 -0.47 -10.46 9.20
N ALA A 160 -0.40 -10.68 7.89
CA ALA A 160 -1.32 -10.07 6.93
C ALA A 160 -2.61 -10.88 6.82
N GLY A 161 -3.72 -10.19 6.51
CA GLY A 161 -5.01 -10.82 6.28
C GLY A 161 -6.15 -9.82 6.33
N PHE A 162 -7.32 -10.21 5.85
CA PHE A 162 -8.47 -9.31 5.78
C PHE A 162 -8.97 -8.89 7.15
N GLU A 163 -8.92 -9.78 8.14
CA GLU A 163 -9.29 -9.52 9.53
C GLU A 163 -8.41 -8.44 10.20
N ASN A 164 -7.19 -8.26 9.70
CA ASN A 164 -6.33 -7.14 10.09
C ASN A 164 -6.59 -5.90 9.21
N ALA A 165 -6.68 -6.09 7.90
CA ALA A 165 -6.82 -4.99 6.94
C ALA A 165 -8.06 -4.10 7.19
N VAL A 166 -9.15 -4.65 7.72
CA VAL A 166 -10.37 -3.88 8.05
C VAL A 166 -10.20 -2.94 9.23
N VAL A 167 -9.14 -3.06 10.03
CA VAL A 167 -8.93 -2.28 11.25
C VAL A 167 -7.54 -1.65 11.40
N GLU A 168 -6.59 -2.06 10.56
CA GLU A 168 -5.21 -1.60 10.64
C GLU A 168 -4.51 -1.70 9.29
N ASN A 169 -3.76 -0.68 8.91
CA ASN A 169 -2.81 -0.76 7.81
C ASN A 169 -1.44 -1.20 8.33
N ILE A 170 -0.93 -2.31 7.81
CA ILE A 170 0.43 -2.79 8.08
C ILE A 170 1.37 -2.58 6.90
N VAL A 171 0.85 -2.16 5.77
CA VAL A 171 1.57 -1.95 4.52
C VAL A 171 2.04 -0.51 4.45
N THR A 172 3.30 -0.30 4.12
CA THR A 172 3.83 1.03 3.82
C THR A 172 3.93 1.17 2.30
N GLY A 173 3.36 2.23 1.73
CA GLY A 173 3.18 2.41 0.29
C GLY A 173 4.44 2.15 -0.53
N CYS A 174 5.55 2.81 -0.18
CA CYS A 174 6.84 2.66 -0.86
C CYS A 174 7.47 1.26 -0.77
N THR A 175 6.92 0.34 0.04
CA THR A 175 7.38 -1.06 0.12
C THR A 175 6.63 -2.02 -0.80
N ILE A 176 5.54 -1.56 -1.44
CA ILE A 176 4.64 -2.39 -2.24
C ILE A 176 5.30 -2.83 -3.55
N VAL A 177 5.14 -4.12 -3.86
CA VAL A 177 5.16 -4.67 -5.23
C VAL A 177 3.87 -5.44 -5.43
N MET A 178 3.20 -5.23 -6.58
CA MET A 178 1.92 -5.87 -6.88
C MET A 178 1.89 -6.41 -8.31
N ASN A 179 0.99 -7.38 -8.55
CA ASN A 179 0.76 -7.89 -9.89
C ASN A 179 -0.25 -7.02 -10.66
N LYS A 180 -0.28 -7.22 -11.97
CA LYS A 180 -1.21 -6.56 -12.90
C LYS A 180 -2.67 -6.71 -12.45
N LYS A 181 -3.08 -7.87 -11.94
CA LYS A 181 -4.47 -8.11 -11.53
C LYS A 181 -4.92 -7.19 -10.40
N LEU A 182 -4.06 -6.93 -9.41
CA LEU A 182 -4.38 -6.00 -8.33
C LEU A 182 -4.47 -4.55 -8.83
N ARG A 183 -3.55 -4.14 -9.72
CA ARG A 183 -3.57 -2.82 -10.36
C ARG A 183 -4.83 -2.62 -11.18
N ASP A 184 -5.19 -3.58 -12.04
CA ASP A 184 -6.38 -3.51 -12.89
C ASP A 184 -7.66 -3.40 -12.06
N MET A 185 -7.74 -4.15 -10.96
CA MET A 185 -8.85 -4.07 -10.02
C MET A 185 -8.96 -2.67 -9.40
N ALA A 186 -7.86 -2.08 -8.92
CA ALA A 186 -7.87 -0.75 -8.33
C ALA A 186 -8.21 0.35 -9.36
N LYS A 187 -7.74 0.19 -10.62
CA LYS A 187 -8.04 1.09 -11.74
C LYS A 187 -9.50 1.05 -12.14
N ALA A 188 -10.10 -0.14 -12.24
CA ALA A 188 -11.48 -0.31 -12.70
C ALA A 188 -12.50 0.41 -11.80
N TYR A 189 -12.22 0.48 -10.49
CA TYR A 189 -13.13 1.08 -9.51
C TYR A 189 -12.35 1.82 -8.41
N PRO A 190 -11.84 3.02 -8.72
CA PRO A 190 -11.14 3.83 -7.74
C PRO A 190 -12.10 4.25 -6.60
N PRO A 191 -11.64 4.28 -5.35
CA PRO A 191 -12.47 4.67 -4.22
C PRO A 191 -12.72 6.18 -4.24
N LYS A 192 -13.95 6.59 -3.89
CA LYS A 192 -14.26 7.99 -3.63
C LYS A 192 -13.65 8.49 -2.31
N PHE A 193 -13.38 7.56 -1.40
CA PHE A 193 -12.74 7.83 -0.12
C PHE A 193 -11.89 6.65 0.31
N THR A 194 -10.65 6.92 0.70
CA THR A 194 -9.78 6.00 1.45
C THR A 194 -8.94 6.79 2.45
N VAL A 195 -8.50 6.14 3.51
CA VAL A 195 -7.63 6.74 4.53
C VAL A 195 -6.23 6.98 3.96
N MET A 196 -5.69 5.98 3.25
CA MET A 196 -4.42 6.02 2.51
C MET A 196 -4.52 5.09 1.30
N HIS A 197 -3.78 5.41 0.24
CA HIS A 197 -3.78 4.61 -0.98
C HIS A 197 -3.29 3.17 -0.72
N ASP A 198 -2.20 2.99 0.01
CA ASP A 198 -1.62 1.71 0.37
C ASP A 198 -2.58 0.82 1.17
N TRP A 199 -3.34 1.40 2.10
CA TRP A 199 -4.37 0.68 2.84
C TRP A 199 -5.49 0.16 1.93
N TRP A 200 -5.83 0.92 0.89
CA TRP A 200 -6.81 0.47 -0.11
C TRP A 200 -6.34 -0.76 -0.86
N PHE A 201 -5.08 -0.76 -1.32
CA PHE A 201 -4.48 -1.92 -1.98
C PHE A 201 -4.36 -3.13 -1.05
N TYR A 202 -4.05 -2.90 0.22
CA TYR A 202 -4.04 -3.95 1.25
C TYR A 202 -5.44 -4.56 1.45
N LEU A 203 -6.51 -3.75 1.50
CA LEU A 203 -7.89 -4.23 1.58
C LEU A 203 -8.26 -5.08 0.36
N LEU A 204 -7.99 -4.60 -0.85
CA LEU A 204 -8.28 -5.33 -2.08
C LEU A 204 -7.56 -6.67 -2.12
N ALA A 205 -6.24 -6.68 -1.96
CA ALA A 205 -5.44 -7.90 -2.04
C ALA A 205 -5.79 -8.90 -0.94
N SER A 206 -6.04 -8.45 0.29
CA SER A 206 -6.43 -9.33 1.40
C SER A 206 -7.85 -9.90 1.29
N CYS A 207 -8.75 -9.20 0.57
CA CYS A 207 -10.11 -9.68 0.31
C CYS A 207 -10.15 -10.69 -0.84
N TYR A 208 -9.58 -10.32 -1.98
CA TYR A 208 -9.78 -11.02 -3.25
C TYR A 208 -8.60 -11.90 -3.67
N GLY A 209 -7.49 -11.85 -2.95
CA GLY A 209 -6.28 -12.58 -3.29
C GLY A 209 -5.37 -12.83 -2.10
N LYS A 210 -4.07 -12.54 -2.26
CA LYS A 210 -3.07 -12.85 -1.24
C LYS A 210 -2.17 -11.64 -0.97
N VAL A 211 -1.72 -11.54 0.29
CA VAL A 211 -0.74 -10.55 0.75
C VAL A 211 0.41 -11.27 1.43
N TYR A 212 1.62 -10.94 1.02
CA TYR A 212 2.84 -11.41 1.68
C TYR A 212 3.54 -10.22 2.36
N TYR A 213 3.70 -10.28 3.67
CA TYR A 213 4.49 -9.35 4.45
C TYR A 213 5.87 -9.96 4.71
N ASP A 214 6.92 -9.32 4.17
CA ASP A 214 8.30 -9.71 4.37
C ASP A 214 8.90 -8.93 5.55
N LYS A 215 9.48 -9.63 6.51
CA LYS A 215 10.17 -9.03 7.64
C LYS A 215 11.54 -8.42 7.26
N ASN A 216 12.08 -8.81 6.11
CA ASN A 216 13.34 -8.27 5.60
C ASN A 216 13.16 -6.80 5.19
N GLN A 217 14.25 -6.06 5.23
CA GLN A 217 14.28 -4.63 5.00
C GLN A 217 15.05 -4.35 3.69
N TYR A 218 14.30 -3.95 2.65
CA TYR A 218 14.85 -3.65 1.33
C TYR A 218 14.70 -2.17 0.95
N ILE A 219 14.34 -1.33 1.92
CA ILE A 219 14.17 0.10 1.74
C ILE A 219 14.61 0.83 3.01
N SER A 220 15.45 1.83 2.85
CA SER A 220 15.75 2.82 3.87
C SER A 220 14.68 3.92 3.79
N TYR A 221 13.73 3.86 4.73
CA TYR A 221 12.60 4.79 4.82
C TYR A 221 13.03 6.03 5.60
N ARG A 222 13.22 7.13 4.88
CA ARG A 222 13.79 8.35 5.44
C ARG A 222 12.79 9.10 6.30
N GLN A 223 13.27 9.57 7.46
CA GLN A 223 12.51 10.38 8.40
C GLN A 223 13.08 11.80 8.42
N HIS A 224 12.29 12.77 7.97
CA HIS A 224 12.59 14.21 7.99
C HIS A 224 11.34 15.02 8.33
N GLY A 225 11.50 16.33 8.57
CA GLY A 225 10.42 17.17 9.11
C GLY A 225 9.17 17.32 8.23
N THR A 226 9.24 16.98 6.94
CA THR A 226 8.16 17.12 5.95
C THR A 226 7.46 15.81 5.58
N ASN A 227 7.80 14.68 6.22
CA ASN A 227 7.11 13.42 5.95
C ASN A 227 5.61 13.49 6.25
N THR A 228 4.77 12.98 5.34
CA THR A 228 3.31 12.90 5.52
C THR A 228 2.95 12.02 6.73
N VAL A 229 3.71 10.95 6.98
CA VAL A 229 3.57 10.06 8.12
C VAL A 229 4.95 9.83 8.75
N GLY A 230 5.25 10.55 9.85
CA GLY A 230 6.51 10.39 10.58
C GLY A 230 6.41 9.36 11.72
N TYR A 231 7.53 8.71 12.07
CA TYR A 231 7.65 7.88 13.25
C TYR A 231 8.12 8.70 14.46
N ASN A 232 7.40 8.62 15.58
CA ASN A 232 7.78 9.29 16.82
C ASN A 232 8.63 8.39 17.72
N THR A 233 9.77 8.89 18.17
CA THR A 233 10.68 8.18 19.09
C THR A 233 10.26 8.30 20.57
N SER A 234 9.44 9.29 20.92
CA SER A 234 8.95 9.51 22.30
C SER A 234 7.62 8.83 22.55
N LYS A 235 7.55 7.90 23.52
CA LYS A 235 6.33 7.17 23.93
C LYS A 235 5.18 8.10 24.37
N VAL A 236 5.47 9.19 25.04
CA VAL A 236 4.46 10.16 25.53
C VAL A 236 3.91 10.97 24.35
N LYS A 237 4.76 11.41 23.44
CA LYS A 237 4.35 12.13 22.23
C LYS A 237 3.55 11.19 21.31
N GLU A 238 4.00 9.95 21.16
CA GLU A 238 3.27 8.91 20.41
C GLU A 238 1.86 8.69 20.96
N PHE A 239 1.70 8.62 22.29
CA PHE A 239 0.38 8.47 22.91
C PHE A 239 -0.52 9.69 22.69
N LYS A 240 0.01 10.91 22.85
CA LYS A 240 -0.75 12.15 22.58
C LYS A 240 -1.17 12.25 21.11
N ASP A 241 -0.27 11.92 20.19
CA ASP A 241 -0.55 11.92 18.75
C ASP A 241 -1.56 10.84 18.35
N ARG A 242 -1.55 9.69 19.02
CA ARG A 242 -2.58 8.64 18.86
C ARG A 242 -3.96 9.13 19.30
N VAL A 243 -4.05 9.79 20.45
CA VAL A 243 -5.32 10.36 20.94
C VAL A 243 -5.81 11.47 20.01
N LYS A 244 -4.92 12.34 19.55
CA LYS A 244 -5.24 13.41 18.59
C LYS A 244 -5.70 12.85 17.25
N ARG A 245 -4.97 11.86 16.69
CA ARG A 245 -5.36 11.16 15.46
C ARG A 245 -6.69 10.43 15.62
N PHE A 246 -6.91 9.78 16.76
CA PHE A 246 -8.18 9.12 17.05
C PHE A 246 -9.36 10.11 17.06
N ARG A 247 -9.19 11.29 17.70
CA ARG A 247 -10.22 12.34 17.71
C ARG A 247 -10.48 12.95 16.35
N GLY A 248 -9.42 13.18 15.53
CA GLY A 248 -9.51 13.77 14.19
C GLY A 248 -10.03 12.81 13.13
N ASN A 249 -9.72 11.51 13.27
CA ASN A 249 -10.02 10.48 12.27
C ASN A 249 -11.19 9.56 12.66
N ARG A 250 -12.06 10.03 13.57
CA ARG A 250 -13.28 9.31 13.93
C ARG A 250 -14.05 8.91 12.66
N GLN A 251 -14.42 7.66 12.60
CA GLN A 251 -15.22 7.11 11.49
C GLN A 251 -14.50 6.99 10.13
N ASN A 252 -13.21 7.36 10.00
CA ASN A 252 -12.51 7.20 8.72
C ASN A 252 -12.44 5.74 8.28
N ILE A 253 -12.21 4.82 9.22
CA ILE A 253 -12.22 3.38 8.93
C ILE A 253 -13.61 2.93 8.50
N THR A 254 -14.65 3.36 9.21
CA THR A 254 -16.05 3.05 8.85
C THR A 254 -16.42 3.62 7.47
N LYS A 255 -15.96 4.83 7.14
CA LYS A 255 -16.16 5.44 5.81
C LYS A 255 -15.43 4.62 4.73
N GLN A 256 -14.19 4.24 4.98
CA GLN A 256 -13.39 3.42 4.06
C GLN A 256 -14.04 2.05 3.82
N LEU A 257 -14.51 1.37 4.88
CA LEU A 257 -15.22 0.10 4.74
C LEU A 257 -16.57 0.25 4.03
N SER A 258 -17.29 1.35 4.25
CA SER A 258 -18.53 1.66 3.52
C SER A 258 -18.26 1.82 2.03
N GLU A 259 -17.15 2.47 1.69
CA GLU A 259 -16.71 2.63 0.30
C GLU A 259 -16.27 1.29 -0.30
N PHE A 260 -15.56 0.46 0.46
CA PHE A 260 -15.17 -0.88 0.04
C PHE A 260 -16.39 -1.75 -0.28
N ILE A 261 -17.44 -1.72 0.56
CA ILE A 261 -18.70 -2.42 0.33
C ILE A 261 -19.44 -1.86 -0.91
N ARG A 262 -19.40 -0.54 -1.13
CA ARG A 262 -19.97 0.08 -2.35
C ARG A 262 -19.31 -0.47 -3.61
N ILE A 263 -18.00 -0.54 -3.61
CA ILE A 263 -17.22 -1.05 -4.74
C ILE A 263 -17.48 -2.55 -4.96
N TYR A 264 -17.55 -3.35 -3.91
CA TYR A 264 -17.95 -4.74 -4.02
C TYR A 264 -19.30 -4.91 -4.73
N LYS A 265 -20.30 -4.08 -4.39
CA LYS A 265 -21.62 -4.10 -5.06
C LYS A 265 -21.54 -3.71 -6.54
N LEU A 266 -20.62 -2.81 -6.90
CA LEU A 266 -20.41 -2.42 -8.30
C LEU A 266 -19.77 -3.58 -9.11
N TYR A 267 -18.79 -4.26 -8.55
CA TYR A 267 -18.22 -5.48 -9.14
C TYR A 267 -19.32 -6.52 -9.40
N ASN A 268 -20.11 -6.82 -8.39
CA ASN A 268 -21.21 -7.79 -8.50
C ASN A 268 -22.21 -7.44 -9.62
N LYS A 269 -22.49 -6.16 -9.83
CA LYS A 269 -23.43 -5.72 -10.88
C LYS A 269 -22.84 -5.85 -12.27
N LYS A 270 -21.54 -5.61 -12.45
CA LYS A 270 -20.89 -5.57 -13.77
C LYS A 270 -20.31 -6.89 -14.22
N GLU A 271 -19.88 -7.73 -13.28
CA GLU A 271 -19.23 -9.01 -13.53
C GLU A 271 -19.88 -10.13 -12.69
N PRO A 272 -21.18 -10.45 -12.91
CA PRO A 272 -21.91 -11.38 -12.05
C PRO A 272 -21.35 -12.80 -12.05
N ASP A 273 -20.69 -13.22 -13.12
CA ASP A 273 -20.15 -14.58 -13.28
C ASP A 273 -18.67 -14.70 -12.87
N ASN A 274 -18.07 -13.62 -12.35
CA ASN A 274 -16.66 -13.65 -11.96
C ASN A 274 -16.48 -14.38 -10.62
N THR A 275 -16.00 -15.62 -10.69
CA THR A 275 -15.79 -16.50 -9.52
C THR A 275 -14.87 -15.91 -8.46
N LEU A 276 -13.95 -14.99 -8.82
CA LEU A 276 -13.10 -14.28 -7.88
C LEU A 276 -13.92 -13.47 -6.86
N PHE A 277 -15.05 -12.88 -7.29
CA PHE A 277 -15.91 -12.04 -6.43
C PHE A 277 -17.01 -12.82 -5.70
N PHE A 278 -17.30 -14.06 -6.11
CA PHE A 278 -18.47 -14.79 -5.64
C PHE A 278 -18.15 -16.03 -4.80
N ASN A 279 -16.88 -16.34 -4.53
CA ASN A 279 -16.57 -17.45 -3.64
C ASN A 279 -17.03 -17.15 -2.20
N ASP A 280 -17.26 -18.21 -1.42
CA ASP A 280 -17.82 -18.08 -0.07
C ASP A 280 -16.87 -17.36 0.90
N GLU A 281 -15.58 -17.43 0.66
CA GLU A 281 -14.59 -16.71 1.47
C GLU A 281 -14.71 -15.20 1.28
N VAL A 282 -14.81 -14.71 0.04
CA VAL A 282 -15.04 -13.28 -0.25
C VAL A 282 -16.36 -12.82 0.35
N LYS A 283 -17.44 -13.59 0.18
CA LYS A 283 -18.73 -13.27 0.80
C LYS A 283 -18.64 -13.16 2.32
N ARG A 284 -17.89 -14.05 2.97
CA ARG A 284 -17.63 -14.00 4.42
C ARG A 284 -16.89 -12.74 4.81
N LYS A 285 -15.83 -12.37 4.07
CA LYS A 285 -15.04 -11.16 4.31
C LYS A 285 -15.88 -9.88 4.13
N ILE A 286 -16.69 -9.81 3.08
CA ILE A 286 -17.59 -8.66 2.84
C ILE A 286 -18.66 -8.56 3.92
N ARG A 287 -19.22 -9.69 4.37
CA ARG A 287 -20.17 -9.71 5.48
C ARG A 287 -19.55 -9.16 6.76
N LEU A 288 -18.29 -9.51 7.04
CA LEU A 288 -17.53 -8.96 8.16
C LEU A 288 -17.42 -7.43 8.08
N ALA A 289 -16.99 -6.89 6.94
CA ALA A 289 -16.91 -5.44 6.72
C ALA A 289 -18.28 -4.77 6.92
N TYR A 290 -19.34 -5.38 6.38
CA TYR A 290 -20.70 -4.88 6.52
C TYR A 290 -21.17 -4.84 7.98
N GLU A 291 -20.91 -5.89 8.76
CA GLU A 291 -21.26 -5.95 10.19
C GLU A 291 -20.52 -4.87 11.00
N LEU A 292 -19.23 -4.65 10.72
CA LEU A 292 -18.46 -3.58 11.35
C LEU A 292 -19.09 -2.21 11.09
N VAL A 293 -19.43 -1.90 9.85
CA VAL A 293 -20.08 -0.63 9.48
C VAL A 293 -21.45 -0.49 10.12
N LYS A 294 -22.29 -1.55 10.02
CA LYS A 294 -23.68 -1.53 10.49
C LYS A 294 -23.79 -1.32 12.00
N TYR A 295 -22.92 -1.94 12.76
CA TYR A 295 -23.01 -1.96 14.23
C TYR A 295 -22.06 -0.99 14.94
N SER A 296 -21.29 -0.16 14.19
CA SER A 296 -20.30 0.76 14.76
C SER A 296 -20.89 1.94 15.55
N LYS A 297 -22.11 2.39 15.24
CA LYS A 297 -22.58 3.75 15.61
C LYS A 297 -23.60 3.85 16.75
N LYS A 298 -24.15 2.75 17.32
CA LYS A 298 -25.26 2.85 18.29
C LYS A 298 -25.04 1.95 19.51
N VAL A 299 -25.23 2.50 20.71
CA VAL A 299 -25.03 1.79 21.99
C VAL A 299 -25.85 0.49 22.08
N LYS A 300 -27.08 0.49 21.59
CA LYS A 300 -27.95 -0.71 21.55
C LYS A 300 -27.33 -1.93 20.82
N TYR A 301 -26.25 -1.73 20.08
CA TYR A 301 -25.56 -2.80 19.37
C TYR A 301 -24.35 -3.38 20.11
N ILE A 302 -24.09 -3.03 21.37
CA ILE A 302 -22.97 -3.58 22.17
C ILE A 302 -22.94 -5.11 22.12
N PRO A 303 -24.04 -5.86 22.34
CA PRO A 303 -24.01 -7.34 22.25
C PRO A 303 -23.58 -7.84 20.88
N LYS A 304 -24.01 -7.14 19.80
CA LYS A 304 -23.62 -7.50 18.42
C LYS A 304 -22.14 -7.23 18.17
N ARG A 305 -21.58 -6.13 18.72
CA ARG A 305 -20.15 -5.82 18.62
C ARG A 305 -19.29 -6.84 19.37
N VAL A 306 -19.72 -7.27 20.55
CA VAL A 306 -19.06 -8.38 21.28
C VAL A 306 -19.07 -9.66 20.46
N ALA A 307 -20.20 -9.99 19.83
CA ALA A 307 -20.31 -11.17 18.97
C ALA A 307 -19.39 -11.07 17.74
N ILE A 308 -19.27 -9.87 17.13
CA ILE A 308 -18.32 -9.64 16.03
C ILE A 308 -16.89 -9.92 16.50
N LEU A 309 -16.45 -9.30 17.61
CA LEU A 309 -15.10 -9.50 18.14
C LEU A 309 -14.77 -10.98 18.41
N LYS A 310 -15.74 -11.74 18.96
CA LYS A 310 -15.55 -13.16 19.30
C LYS A 310 -15.54 -14.07 18.07
N LYS A 311 -16.36 -13.80 17.06
CA LYS A 311 -16.60 -14.69 15.92
C LYS A 311 -15.69 -14.44 14.73
N THR A 312 -15.14 -13.24 14.57
CA THR A 312 -14.54 -12.80 13.31
C THR A 312 -13.03 -12.86 13.27
N GLY A 313 -12.37 -13.05 14.41
CA GLY A 313 -10.91 -13.09 14.48
C GLY A 313 -10.24 -11.77 14.10
N ILE A 314 -10.96 -10.63 14.15
CA ILE A 314 -10.39 -9.30 13.90
C ILE A 314 -9.30 -9.01 14.91
N TYR A 315 -8.16 -8.53 14.44
CA TYR A 315 -7.00 -8.25 15.29
C TYR A 315 -6.19 -7.06 14.77
N ARG A 316 -5.50 -6.40 15.70
CA ARG A 316 -4.39 -5.49 15.41
C ARG A 316 -3.07 -6.15 15.83
N GLN A 317 -1.97 -5.79 15.17
CA GLN A 317 -0.67 -6.45 15.37
C GLN A 317 -0.16 -6.36 16.81
N ARG A 318 -0.32 -5.21 17.45
CA ARG A 318 0.12 -5.00 18.85
C ARG A 318 -1.01 -5.32 19.82
N LYS A 319 -0.74 -6.11 20.86
CA LYS A 319 -1.74 -6.48 21.89
C LYS A 319 -2.42 -5.25 22.50
N ILE A 320 -1.64 -4.21 22.83
CA ILE A 320 -2.20 -2.98 23.42
C ILE A 320 -3.12 -2.25 22.43
N ASP A 321 -2.75 -2.17 21.16
CA ASP A 321 -3.57 -1.53 20.12
C ASP A 321 -4.84 -2.33 19.86
N ASN A 322 -4.77 -3.65 20.00
CA ASN A 322 -5.95 -4.52 19.86
C ASN A 322 -6.93 -4.32 21.04
N ILE A 323 -6.44 -4.18 22.25
CA ILE A 323 -7.27 -3.85 23.43
C ILE A 323 -7.94 -2.48 23.26
N ILE A 324 -7.17 -1.45 22.90
CA ILE A 324 -7.69 -0.11 22.64
C ILE A 324 -8.76 -0.14 21.55
N PHE A 325 -8.50 -0.85 20.45
CA PHE A 325 -9.46 -1.01 19.37
C PHE A 325 -10.77 -1.65 19.85
N GLN A 326 -10.69 -2.71 20.67
CA GLN A 326 -11.87 -3.37 21.23
C GLN A 326 -12.69 -2.40 22.10
N ILE A 327 -12.04 -1.61 22.96
CA ILE A 327 -12.70 -0.59 23.79
C ILE A 327 -13.41 0.44 22.89
N ILE A 328 -12.72 0.94 21.87
CA ILE A 328 -13.27 1.90 20.90
C ILE A 328 -14.47 1.33 20.16
N LEU A 329 -14.38 0.09 19.70
CA LEU A 329 -15.48 -0.57 19.03
C LEU A 329 -16.68 -0.75 19.97
N LEU A 330 -16.46 -1.17 21.21
CA LEU A 330 -17.51 -1.37 22.20
C LEU A 330 -18.17 -0.05 22.61
N SER A 331 -17.42 1.05 22.71
CA SER A 331 -17.99 2.38 23.03
C SER A 331 -18.85 2.98 21.89
N GLY A 332 -18.80 2.41 20.69
CA GLY A 332 -19.48 2.98 19.52
C GLY A 332 -18.82 4.22 18.92
N SER A 333 -17.55 4.40 19.22
CA SER A 333 -16.73 5.53 18.73
C SER A 333 -15.90 5.18 17.48
N TYR A 334 -16.21 4.04 16.86
CA TYR A 334 -15.51 3.49 15.70
C TYR A 334 -16.01 4.02 14.35
#